data_fe30129521c5811d68f2a9d453096381
#
_entry.id   fe30129521c5811d68f2a9d453096381
#
_cell.length_a   1.000
_cell.length_b   1.000
_cell.length_c   1.000
_cell.angle_alpha   90.00
_cell.angle_beta   90.00
_cell.angle_gamma   90.00
#
_symmetry.space_group_name_H-M   'P 1'
#
loop_
_entity.id
_entity.type
_entity.pdbx_description
1 polymer ?
#
loop_
_entity_poly.entity_id
_entity_poly.type
_entity_poly.pdbx_seq_one_letter_code
_entity_poly.pdbx_strand_id
1 'polypeptide(L)'
;MLRALSCILLVAALSPALAEDLVLRNASYDPTREFYADYNRMFAAGWRQRGGGDIEVLQTHGGSGAQADAVIGGEPADVVTLALAADVDRIAAAGLLDPDWRRRSPHDSAPYISTVVFLVRKGNPKRITDWGDLAGDVAVITADPKTSGAARWSYLAAWTWAARAHRDGQRVLAYMRELYAHVAVLDRGARGARDTFIERGVGDVLLTWENEALRVLADAQTSQAFEIVYPSISIRAEPVVAVVDRNADAHGVRAVADAYVEMLYTPAAQRLVTQHHFRPALREGVPASQLARFRPLTMVTVEDAFGGWSNAQATHFADGGLYDHIRATPAR
;
A
#
# COMPACT_ATOMS: atom_id res chain seq x y z
N MET A 1 40.61 64.31 40.81
CA MET A 1 40.24 62.87 41.09
C MET A 1 39.19 62.46 40.07
N LEU A 2 39.55 61.88 38.93
CA LEU A 2 38.62 61.33 37.93
C LEU A 2 38.52 59.83 38.13
N ARG A 3 37.30 59.34 38.37
CA ARG A 3 37.00 57.90 38.43
C ARG A 3 36.55 57.47 37.02
N ALA A 4 37.35 56.63 36.38
CA ALA A 4 36.98 55.95 35.12
C ALA A 4 36.04 54.81 35.42
N LEU A 5 34.84 54.82 34.81
CA LEU A 5 33.87 53.71 34.84
C LEU A 5 34.19 52.82 33.64
N SER A 6 34.73 51.63 33.90
CA SER A 6 34.87 50.59 32.85
C SER A 6 33.56 49.85 32.66
N CYS A 7 32.87 50.07 31.51
CA CYS A 7 31.77 49.21 31.07
C CYS A 7 32.35 47.90 30.46
N ILE A 8 32.15 46.78 31.12
CA ILE A 8 32.42 45.44 30.56
C ILE A 8 31.20 45.04 29.71
N LEU A 9 31.37 45.06 28.37
CA LEU A 9 30.39 44.48 27.46
C LEU A 9 30.49 42.94 27.55
N LEU A 10 29.48 42.32 28.11
CA LEU A 10 29.32 40.85 28.09
C LEU A 10 28.76 40.48 26.72
N VAL A 11 29.62 40.02 25.80
CA VAL A 11 29.21 39.44 24.53
C VAL A 11 28.76 37.99 24.84
N ALA A 12 27.44 37.78 24.90
CA ALA A 12 26.89 36.42 24.94
C ALA A 12 27.16 35.74 23.60
N ALA A 13 28.11 34.84 23.56
CA ALA A 13 28.33 33.96 22.42
C ALA A 13 27.10 33.03 22.30
N LEU A 14 26.21 33.30 21.34
CA LEU A 14 25.23 32.29 20.90
C LEU A 14 26.04 31.17 20.25
N SER A 15 26.25 30.09 20.99
CA SER A 15 26.67 28.81 20.39
C SER A 15 25.56 28.40 19.41
N PRO A 16 25.87 28.10 18.14
CA PRO A 16 24.88 27.45 17.28
C PRO A 16 24.53 26.12 17.97
N ALA A 17 23.29 25.95 18.36
CA ALA A 17 22.79 24.63 18.71
C ALA A 17 23.04 23.76 17.47
N LEU A 18 23.84 22.73 17.59
CA LEU A 18 23.93 21.68 16.58
C LEU A 18 22.50 21.19 16.43
N ALA A 19 21.89 21.43 15.28
CA ALA A 19 20.59 20.86 14.96
C ALA A 19 20.80 19.34 15.04
N GLU A 20 20.17 18.69 16.01
CA GLU A 20 20.11 17.23 16.02
C GLU A 20 19.53 16.79 14.67
N ASP A 21 20.19 15.83 14.02
CA ASP A 21 19.70 15.27 12.77
C ASP A 21 18.29 14.70 13.03
N LEU A 22 17.31 15.26 12.34
CA LEU A 22 15.92 14.83 12.49
C LEU A 22 15.76 13.42 11.91
N VAL A 23 15.15 12.52 12.65
CA VAL A 23 14.87 11.15 12.21
C VAL A 23 13.36 10.95 12.14
N LEU A 24 12.84 10.72 10.94
CA LEU A 24 11.44 10.33 10.69
C LEU A 24 11.35 8.83 10.44
N ARG A 25 10.44 8.14 11.10
CA ARG A 25 10.25 6.69 10.98
C ARG A 25 8.94 6.39 10.28
N ASN A 26 9.01 5.71 9.12
CA ASN A 26 7.84 5.28 8.37
C ASN A 26 7.71 3.76 8.37
N ALA A 27 6.61 3.23 8.90
CA ALA A 27 6.25 1.82 8.78
C ALA A 27 5.34 1.61 7.55
N SER A 28 5.82 0.83 6.57
CA SER A 28 5.17 0.67 5.28
C SER A 28 4.90 -0.80 4.93
N TYR A 29 4.10 -1.02 3.91
CA TYR A 29 3.83 -2.36 3.37
C TYR A 29 4.72 -2.69 2.16
N ASP A 30 4.95 -4.00 1.92
CA ASP A 30 5.98 -4.51 1.02
C ASP A 30 6.02 -3.93 -0.41
N PRO A 31 4.92 -3.79 -1.16
CA PRO A 31 4.95 -3.33 -2.55
C PRO A 31 5.48 -1.91 -2.78
N THR A 32 5.71 -1.14 -1.73
CA THR A 32 6.11 0.28 -1.82
C THR A 32 7.60 0.53 -1.58
N ARG A 33 8.43 -0.50 -1.40
CA ARG A 33 9.85 -0.34 -1.05
C ARG A 33 10.59 0.63 -1.95
N GLU A 34 10.52 0.43 -3.24
CA GLU A 34 11.25 1.21 -4.22
C GLU A 34 10.66 2.62 -4.35
N PHE A 35 9.34 2.74 -4.25
CA PHE A 35 8.66 4.04 -4.26
C PHE A 35 9.12 4.90 -3.08
N TYR A 36 9.05 4.38 -1.85
CA TYR A 36 9.46 5.15 -0.69
C TYR A 36 10.97 5.38 -0.61
N ALA A 37 11.81 4.52 -1.16
CA ALA A 37 13.23 4.80 -1.29
C ALA A 37 13.50 6.08 -2.09
N ASP A 38 12.81 6.26 -3.22
CA ASP A 38 12.92 7.46 -4.05
C ASP A 38 12.20 8.66 -3.43
N TYR A 39 11.02 8.42 -2.87
CA TYR A 39 10.23 9.45 -2.20
C TYR A 39 10.97 10.05 -1.00
N ASN A 40 11.59 9.23 -0.16
CA ASN A 40 12.35 9.69 1.01
C ASN A 40 13.52 10.57 0.61
N ARG A 41 14.24 10.24 -0.49
CA ARG A 41 15.31 11.09 -1.03
C ARG A 41 14.75 12.43 -1.53
N MET A 42 13.64 12.40 -2.24
CA MET A 42 12.98 13.61 -2.74
C MET A 42 12.49 14.48 -1.58
N PHE A 43 11.89 13.87 -0.55
CA PHE A 43 11.43 14.59 0.64
C PHE A 43 12.58 15.26 1.39
N ALA A 44 13.65 14.52 1.70
CA ALA A 44 14.81 15.05 2.42
C ALA A 44 15.45 16.24 1.68
N ALA A 45 15.60 16.13 0.35
CA ALA A 45 16.11 17.22 -0.46
C ALA A 45 15.18 18.46 -0.43
N GLY A 46 13.87 18.26 -0.57
CA GLY A 46 12.88 19.33 -0.52
C GLY A 46 12.75 19.97 0.88
N TRP A 47 12.88 19.18 1.93
CA TRP A 47 12.88 19.65 3.31
C TRP A 47 14.07 20.59 3.58
N ARG A 48 15.27 20.15 3.19
CA ARG A 48 16.49 20.98 3.29
C ARG A 48 16.38 22.28 2.51
N GLN A 49 15.86 22.25 1.28
CA GLN A 49 15.67 23.46 0.44
C GLN A 49 14.73 24.49 1.07
N ARG A 50 13.80 24.06 1.90
CA ARG A 50 12.87 24.93 2.65
C ARG A 50 13.44 25.41 3.99
N GLY A 51 14.69 25.10 4.30
CA GLY A 51 15.37 25.49 5.53
C GLY A 51 15.08 24.55 6.73
N GLY A 52 14.55 23.36 6.48
CA GLY A 52 14.18 22.39 7.53
C GLY A 52 15.37 21.60 8.10
N GLY A 53 16.59 21.81 7.59
CA GLY A 53 17.77 21.05 8.02
C GLY A 53 17.88 19.67 7.37
N ASP A 54 18.83 18.88 7.86
CA ASP A 54 19.02 17.50 7.42
C ASP A 54 18.03 16.57 8.10
N ILE A 55 17.57 15.57 7.37
CA ILE A 55 16.65 14.58 7.88
C ILE A 55 16.99 13.19 7.35
N GLU A 56 17.00 12.20 8.23
CA GLU A 56 17.03 10.80 7.88
C GLU A 56 15.61 10.21 7.94
N VAL A 57 15.19 9.48 6.91
CA VAL A 57 13.93 8.76 6.92
C VAL A 57 14.21 7.26 7.02
N LEU A 58 13.97 6.71 8.21
CA LEU A 58 14.05 5.28 8.46
C LEU A 58 12.77 4.59 7.99
N GLN A 59 12.95 3.54 7.21
CA GLN A 59 11.83 2.86 6.55
C GLN A 59 11.80 1.38 6.91
N THR A 60 10.68 0.90 7.46
CA THR A 60 10.40 -0.52 7.60
C THR A 60 9.38 -1.00 6.59
N HIS A 61 9.43 -2.27 6.20
CA HIS A 61 8.51 -2.88 5.25
C HIS A 61 8.09 -4.28 5.68
N GLY A 62 6.81 -4.59 5.51
CA GLY A 62 6.26 -5.90 5.85
C GLY A 62 4.82 -6.06 5.38
N GLY A 63 4.13 -7.08 5.86
CA GLY A 63 2.68 -7.19 5.67
C GLY A 63 1.96 -6.04 6.39
N SER A 64 0.96 -5.43 5.75
CA SER A 64 0.25 -4.25 6.28
C SER A 64 -0.28 -4.46 7.72
N GLY A 65 -0.95 -5.58 7.97
CA GLY A 65 -1.43 -5.93 9.31
C GLY A 65 -0.30 -6.15 10.32
N ALA A 66 0.81 -6.77 9.90
CA ALA A 66 1.98 -6.98 10.77
C ALA A 66 2.66 -5.65 11.15
N GLN A 67 2.72 -4.68 10.23
CA GLN A 67 3.22 -3.34 10.52
C GLN A 67 2.29 -2.62 11.50
N ALA A 68 0.97 -2.72 11.33
CA ALA A 68 0.03 -2.16 12.30
C ALA A 68 0.20 -2.79 13.69
N ASP A 69 0.35 -4.12 13.77
CA ASP A 69 0.58 -4.83 15.03
C ASP A 69 1.90 -4.39 15.69
N ALA A 70 2.95 -4.20 14.92
CA ALA A 70 4.24 -3.74 15.42
C ALA A 70 4.11 -2.31 16.02
N VAL A 71 3.43 -1.40 15.32
CA VAL A 71 3.20 -0.02 15.81
C VAL A 71 2.36 -0.03 17.08
N ILE A 72 1.28 -0.82 17.14
CA ILE A 72 0.46 -1.00 18.33
C ILE A 72 1.29 -1.60 19.49
N GLY A 73 2.21 -2.51 19.16
CA GLY A 73 3.13 -3.15 20.09
C GLY A 73 4.30 -2.28 20.56
N GLY A 74 4.43 -1.04 20.05
CA GLY A 74 5.45 -0.07 20.49
C GLY A 74 6.59 0.19 19.50
N GLU A 75 6.50 -0.30 18.25
CA GLU A 75 7.43 0.14 17.20
C GLU A 75 7.29 1.66 17.00
N PRO A 76 8.42 2.43 17.06
CA PRO A 76 8.37 3.89 17.14
C PRO A 76 8.16 4.55 15.77
N ALA A 77 7.16 4.13 14.99
CA ALA A 77 6.84 4.76 13.71
C ALA A 77 6.13 6.10 13.92
N ASP A 78 6.59 7.13 13.22
CA ASP A 78 6.00 8.48 13.19
C ASP A 78 4.93 8.62 12.11
N VAL A 79 5.10 7.85 11.03
CA VAL A 79 4.18 7.77 9.90
C VAL A 79 3.94 6.30 9.57
N VAL A 80 2.72 6.00 9.21
CA VAL A 80 2.35 4.69 8.64
C VAL A 80 1.85 4.88 7.21
N THR A 81 2.30 4.00 6.32
CA THR A 81 1.86 3.95 4.92
C THR A 81 1.44 2.52 4.62
N LEU A 82 0.15 2.22 4.82
CA LEU A 82 -0.37 0.86 4.87
C LEU A 82 -1.29 0.54 3.70
N ALA A 83 -1.43 -0.75 3.39
CA ALA A 83 -2.29 -1.20 2.30
C ALA A 83 -3.78 -1.01 2.58
N LEU A 84 -4.17 -0.96 3.85
CA LEU A 84 -5.57 -1.03 4.28
C LEU A 84 -5.89 0.06 5.29
N ALA A 85 -6.95 0.81 5.06
CA ALA A 85 -7.48 1.74 6.04
C ALA A 85 -7.87 1.04 7.36
N ALA A 86 -8.37 -0.20 7.31
CA ALA A 86 -8.69 -1.00 8.49
C ALA A 86 -7.48 -1.24 9.41
N ASP A 87 -6.26 -1.34 8.87
CA ASP A 87 -5.04 -1.50 9.67
C ASP A 87 -4.68 -0.19 10.39
N VAL A 88 -4.89 0.98 9.75
CA VAL A 88 -4.72 2.29 10.39
C VAL A 88 -5.82 2.54 11.42
N ASP A 89 -7.08 2.13 11.15
CA ASP A 89 -8.18 2.22 12.13
C ASP A 89 -7.86 1.45 13.42
N ARG A 90 -7.14 0.32 13.33
CA ARG A 90 -6.67 -0.44 14.52
C ARG A 90 -5.64 0.35 15.33
N ILE A 91 -4.72 1.05 14.67
CA ILE A 91 -3.74 1.93 15.33
C ILE A 91 -4.46 3.10 15.99
N ALA A 92 -5.49 3.67 15.35
CA ALA A 92 -6.34 4.71 15.93
C ALA A 92 -7.11 4.19 17.17
N ALA A 93 -7.70 2.99 17.06
CA ALA A 93 -8.39 2.36 18.19
C ALA A 93 -7.47 2.09 19.40
N ALA A 94 -6.16 1.91 19.17
CA ALA A 94 -5.14 1.82 20.21
C ALA A 94 -4.75 3.20 20.81
N GLY A 95 -5.36 4.31 20.36
CA GLY A 95 -5.12 5.66 20.86
C GLY A 95 -3.79 6.27 20.43
N LEU A 96 -3.19 5.79 19.32
CA LEU A 96 -1.90 6.26 18.83
C LEU A 96 -2.03 7.40 17.80
N LEU A 97 -3.19 7.52 17.15
CA LEU A 97 -3.52 8.60 16.22
C LEU A 97 -5.01 8.93 16.30
N ASP A 98 -5.38 10.09 15.74
CA ASP A 98 -6.74 10.60 15.74
C ASP A 98 -7.71 9.66 15.00
N PRO A 99 -8.88 9.33 15.53
CA PRO A 99 -9.90 8.54 14.83
C PRO A 99 -10.35 9.13 13.49
N ASP A 100 -10.29 10.46 13.33
CA ASP A 100 -10.64 11.15 12.09
C ASP A 100 -9.46 11.30 11.10
N TRP A 101 -8.41 10.51 11.26
CA TRP A 101 -7.17 10.55 10.47
C TRP A 101 -7.40 10.58 8.96
N ARG A 102 -8.46 9.90 8.46
CA ARG A 102 -8.78 9.83 7.02
C ARG A 102 -9.04 11.19 6.41
N ARG A 103 -9.59 12.13 7.19
CA ARG A 103 -9.96 13.48 6.74
C ARG A 103 -8.81 14.47 6.73
N ARG A 104 -7.65 14.07 7.26
CA ARG A 104 -6.49 14.96 7.37
C ARG A 104 -5.77 15.20 6.04
N SER A 105 -5.96 14.31 5.08
CA SER A 105 -5.34 14.42 3.75
C SER A 105 -6.36 14.18 2.65
N PRO A 106 -6.10 14.68 1.42
CA PRO A 106 -6.98 14.48 0.28
C PRO A 106 -7.26 12.98 0.00
N HIS A 107 -8.39 12.70 -0.65
CA HIS A 107 -8.78 11.34 -1.07
C HIS A 107 -8.79 10.33 0.09
N ASP A 108 -9.35 10.72 1.24
CA ASP A 108 -9.41 9.89 2.45
C ASP A 108 -8.02 9.34 2.84
N SER A 109 -7.01 10.20 2.73
CA SER A 109 -5.61 9.88 3.02
C SER A 109 -4.98 8.81 2.10
N ALA A 110 -5.50 8.63 0.88
CA ALA A 110 -4.95 7.73 -0.13
C ALA A 110 -4.18 8.53 -1.21
N PRO A 111 -2.84 8.60 -1.14
CA PRO A 111 -2.04 9.42 -2.07
C PRO A 111 -1.86 8.78 -3.44
N TYR A 112 -2.15 7.50 -3.60
CA TYR A 112 -2.07 6.76 -4.85
C TYR A 112 -3.03 5.56 -4.82
N ILE A 113 -3.25 4.99 -6.01
CA ILE A 113 -4.20 3.91 -6.23
C ILE A 113 -3.50 2.79 -6.99
N SER A 114 -3.91 1.56 -6.75
CA SER A 114 -3.64 0.40 -7.60
C SER A 114 -4.92 -0.37 -7.87
N THR A 115 -4.81 -1.50 -8.54
CA THR A 115 -5.92 -2.42 -8.78
C THR A 115 -5.37 -3.83 -8.94
N VAL A 116 -6.24 -4.83 -8.86
CA VAL A 116 -5.84 -6.22 -9.06
C VAL A 116 -5.91 -6.57 -10.53
N VAL A 117 -4.83 -7.17 -11.02
CA VAL A 117 -4.69 -7.72 -12.36
C VAL A 117 -4.12 -9.14 -12.29
N PHE A 118 -4.11 -9.84 -13.42
CA PHE A 118 -3.51 -11.15 -13.54
C PHE A 118 -2.18 -11.05 -14.30
N LEU A 119 -1.10 -11.51 -13.69
CA LEU A 119 0.16 -11.72 -14.39
C LEU A 119 0.20 -13.17 -14.84
N VAL A 120 0.31 -13.40 -16.15
CA VAL A 120 0.32 -14.73 -16.76
C VAL A 120 1.62 -14.97 -17.52
N ARG A 121 1.93 -16.23 -17.82
CA ARG A 121 3.06 -16.59 -18.67
C ARG A 121 2.88 -16.01 -20.06
N LYS A 122 3.96 -15.70 -20.76
CA LYS A 122 3.94 -15.14 -22.11
C LYS A 122 3.15 -16.03 -23.06
N GLY A 123 2.27 -15.41 -23.86
CA GLY A 123 1.36 -16.11 -24.78
C GLY A 123 0.14 -16.71 -24.09
N ASN A 124 -0.04 -16.49 -22.79
CA ASN A 124 -1.21 -16.91 -22.01
C ASN A 124 -1.67 -18.35 -22.33
N PRO A 125 -0.84 -19.38 -22.03
CA PRO A 125 -1.11 -20.78 -22.46
C PRO A 125 -2.44 -21.32 -21.94
N LYS A 126 -2.90 -20.85 -20.78
CA LYS A 126 -4.18 -21.24 -20.17
C LYS A 126 -5.36 -20.40 -20.68
N ARG A 127 -5.13 -19.42 -21.55
CA ARG A 127 -6.15 -18.54 -22.14
C ARG A 127 -7.01 -17.85 -21.08
N ILE A 128 -6.39 -17.40 -20.01
CA ILE A 128 -7.05 -16.69 -18.90
C ILE A 128 -7.42 -15.29 -19.39
N THR A 129 -8.70 -14.93 -19.30
CA THR A 129 -9.24 -13.65 -19.78
C THR A 129 -9.97 -12.88 -18.69
N ASP A 130 -10.57 -13.59 -17.73
CA ASP A 130 -11.33 -12.99 -16.64
C ASP A 130 -11.34 -13.90 -15.40
N TRP A 131 -11.91 -13.42 -14.32
CA TRP A 131 -12.04 -14.11 -13.03
C TRP A 131 -12.67 -15.50 -13.15
N GLY A 132 -13.65 -15.69 -14.05
CA GLY A 132 -14.30 -16.98 -14.26
C GLY A 132 -13.36 -18.12 -14.64
N ASP A 133 -12.29 -17.79 -15.36
CA ASP A 133 -11.30 -18.77 -15.81
C ASP A 133 -10.46 -19.33 -14.66
N LEU A 134 -10.40 -18.60 -13.53
CA LEU A 134 -9.61 -18.98 -12.36
C LEU A 134 -10.22 -20.10 -11.53
N ALA A 135 -11.48 -20.46 -11.77
CA ALA A 135 -12.14 -21.62 -11.20
C ALA A 135 -12.00 -22.88 -12.09
N GLY A 136 -11.23 -22.79 -13.18
CA GLY A 136 -10.94 -23.90 -14.10
C GLY A 136 -9.61 -24.60 -13.79
N ASP A 137 -9.09 -25.35 -14.77
CA ASP A 137 -7.79 -26.05 -14.67
C ASP A 137 -6.61 -25.07 -14.77
N VAL A 138 -6.42 -24.26 -13.73
CA VAL A 138 -5.33 -23.28 -13.60
C VAL A 138 -4.74 -23.31 -12.20
N ALA A 139 -3.42 -23.21 -12.11
CA ALA A 139 -2.71 -23.09 -10.84
C ALA A 139 -2.56 -21.61 -10.49
N VAL A 140 -3.35 -21.13 -9.52
CA VAL A 140 -3.35 -19.75 -9.05
C VAL A 140 -2.27 -19.54 -7.98
N ILE A 141 -1.54 -18.46 -8.07
CA ILE A 141 -0.62 -17.97 -7.03
C ILE A 141 -1.18 -16.66 -6.46
N THR A 142 -1.24 -16.59 -5.16
CA THR A 142 -1.63 -15.38 -4.42
C THR A 142 -1.04 -15.43 -3.02
N ALA A 143 -1.04 -14.29 -2.32
CA ALA A 143 -0.72 -14.26 -0.90
C ALA A 143 -1.96 -14.56 -0.03
N ASP A 144 -1.72 -14.86 1.25
CA ASP A 144 -2.78 -15.17 2.21
C ASP A 144 -3.45 -13.87 2.73
N PRO A 145 -4.77 -13.71 2.56
CA PRO A 145 -5.53 -12.59 3.13
C PRO A 145 -5.42 -12.44 4.67
N LYS A 146 -5.06 -13.49 5.40
CA LYS A 146 -4.84 -13.38 6.86
C LYS A 146 -3.57 -12.59 7.20
N THR A 147 -2.57 -12.61 6.31
CA THR A 147 -1.25 -11.99 6.58
C THR A 147 -0.90 -10.84 5.65
N SER A 148 -1.54 -10.77 4.48
CA SER A 148 -1.25 -9.80 3.42
C SER A 148 -2.44 -8.88 3.15
N GLY A 149 -2.25 -7.58 3.38
CA GLY A 149 -3.23 -6.57 2.98
C GLY A 149 -3.47 -6.55 1.47
N ALA A 150 -2.43 -6.74 0.65
CA ALA A 150 -2.58 -6.84 -0.80
C ALA A 150 -3.47 -8.02 -1.22
N ALA A 151 -3.37 -9.14 -0.51
CA ALA A 151 -4.21 -10.31 -0.77
C ALA A 151 -5.67 -10.10 -0.37
N ARG A 152 -5.96 -9.28 0.66
CA ARG A 152 -7.34 -8.89 0.98
C ARG A 152 -7.99 -8.15 -0.18
N TRP A 153 -7.27 -7.26 -0.83
CA TRP A 153 -7.73 -6.61 -2.05
C TRP A 153 -8.00 -7.60 -3.19
N SER A 154 -7.12 -8.58 -3.39
CA SER A 154 -7.31 -9.62 -4.42
C SER A 154 -8.55 -10.48 -4.14
N TYR A 155 -8.77 -10.88 -2.89
CA TYR A 155 -9.96 -11.60 -2.45
C TYR A 155 -11.23 -10.78 -2.69
N LEU A 156 -11.26 -9.50 -2.28
CA LEU A 156 -12.42 -8.64 -2.47
C LEU A 156 -12.71 -8.36 -3.95
N ALA A 157 -11.68 -8.26 -4.80
CA ALA A 157 -11.84 -8.13 -6.24
C ALA A 157 -12.52 -9.38 -6.86
N ALA A 158 -12.06 -10.58 -6.49
CA ALA A 158 -12.67 -11.85 -6.90
C ALA A 158 -14.12 -11.96 -6.42
N TRP A 159 -14.38 -11.62 -5.17
CA TRP A 159 -15.73 -11.59 -4.60
C TRP A 159 -16.65 -10.65 -5.34
N THR A 160 -16.19 -9.44 -5.66
CA THR A 160 -16.98 -8.44 -6.40
C THR A 160 -17.40 -8.95 -7.78
N TRP A 161 -16.46 -9.57 -8.51
CA TRP A 161 -16.78 -10.20 -9.79
C TRP A 161 -17.82 -11.32 -9.62
N ALA A 162 -17.61 -12.21 -8.65
CA ALA A 162 -18.52 -13.32 -8.39
C ALA A 162 -19.93 -12.85 -8.03
N ALA A 163 -20.05 -11.84 -7.16
CA ALA A 163 -21.32 -11.26 -6.78
C ALA A 163 -22.07 -10.65 -7.97
N ARG A 164 -21.33 -10.02 -8.90
CA ARG A 164 -21.90 -9.45 -10.11
C ARG A 164 -22.32 -10.51 -11.13
N ALA A 165 -21.52 -11.57 -11.28
CA ALA A 165 -21.77 -12.65 -12.24
C ALA A 165 -22.91 -13.54 -11.81
N HIS A 166 -23.02 -13.86 -10.53
CA HIS A 166 -23.94 -14.92 -10.05
C HIS A 166 -25.20 -14.38 -9.38
N ARG A 167 -25.17 -13.20 -8.75
CA ARG A 167 -26.30 -12.58 -8.03
C ARG A 167 -26.95 -13.47 -6.96
N ASP A 168 -26.30 -14.54 -6.57
CA ASP A 168 -26.75 -15.56 -5.61
C ASP A 168 -25.59 -15.86 -4.64
N GLY A 169 -25.81 -15.65 -3.36
CA GLY A 169 -24.77 -15.78 -2.33
C GLY A 169 -24.16 -17.18 -2.26
N GLN A 170 -24.93 -18.24 -2.52
CA GLN A 170 -24.41 -19.62 -2.50
C GLN A 170 -23.50 -19.87 -3.71
N ARG A 171 -23.85 -19.33 -4.86
CA ARG A 171 -23.00 -19.40 -6.06
C ARG A 171 -21.74 -18.57 -5.93
N VAL A 172 -21.81 -17.42 -5.28
CA VAL A 172 -20.63 -16.61 -4.95
C VAL A 172 -19.67 -17.41 -4.07
N LEU A 173 -20.19 -18.02 -3.00
CA LEU A 173 -19.39 -18.87 -2.10
C LEU A 173 -18.81 -20.09 -2.83
N ALA A 174 -19.58 -20.72 -3.71
CA ALA A 174 -19.12 -21.85 -4.51
C ALA A 174 -17.94 -21.43 -5.40
N TYR A 175 -18.06 -20.33 -6.15
CA TYR A 175 -16.96 -19.80 -6.95
C TYR A 175 -15.72 -19.49 -6.11
N MET A 176 -15.88 -18.84 -4.97
CA MET A 176 -14.73 -18.50 -4.11
C MET A 176 -14.02 -19.77 -3.57
N ARG A 177 -14.78 -20.83 -3.26
CA ARG A 177 -14.19 -22.11 -2.88
C ARG A 177 -13.41 -22.75 -4.04
N GLU A 178 -13.97 -22.75 -5.23
CA GLU A 178 -13.31 -23.23 -6.45
C GLU A 178 -12.01 -22.45 -6.69
N LEU A 179 -12.07 -21.12 -6.72
CA LEU A 179 -10.88 -20.28 -6.89
C LEU A 179 -9.79 -20.62 -5.87
N TYR A 180 -10.14 -20.72 -4.58
CA TYR A 180 -9.16 -21.00 -3.53
C TYR A 180 -8.72 -22.47 -3.48
N ALA A 181 -9.47 -23.40 -4.07
CA ALA A 181 -9.03 -24.77 -4.29
C ALA A 181 -7.92 -24.87 -5.34
N HIS A 182 -7.92 -23.97 -6.33
CA HIS A 182 -6.89 -23.87 -7.36
C HIS A 182 -5.67 -23.03 -6.94
N VAL A 183 -5.67 -22.47 -5.73
CA VAL A 183 -4.49 -21.77 -5.21
C VAL A 183 -3.43 -22.79 -4.83
N ALA A 184 -2.39 -22.89 -5.67
CA ALA A 184 -1.31 -23.86 -5.51
C ALA A 184 -0.37 -23.49 -4.34
N VAL A 185 -0.13 -22.19 -4.11
CA VAL A 185 0.69 -21.67 -3.01
C VAL A 185 0.05 -20.42 -2.44
N LEU A 186 -0.06 -20.36 -1.11
CA LEU A 186 -0.44 -19.20 -0.32
C LEU A 186 0.79 -18.65 0.40
N ASP A 187 1.41 -17.65 -0.18
CA ASP A 187 2.55 -16.97 0.44
C ASP A 187 2.10 -15.99 1.53
N ARG A 188 2.98 -15.70 2.50
CA ARG A 188 2.65 -14.76 3.58
C ARG A 188 2.47 -13.30 3.14
N GLY A 189 2.99 -12.92 1.96
CA GLY A 189 2.95 -11.56 1.44
C GLY A 189 3.06 -11.51 -0.08
N ALA A 190 2.74 -10.35 -0.65
CA ALA A 190 2.74 -10.14 -2.10
C ALA A 190 4.10 -10.42 -2.75
N ARG A 191 5.22 -10.07 -2.07
CA ARG A 191 6.56 -10.37 -2.57
C ARG A 191 6.83 -11.86 -2.64
N GLY A 192 6.49 -12.64 -1.60
CA GLY A 192 6.61 -14.10 -1.62
C GLY A 192 5.83 -14.73 -2.78
N ALA A 193 4.58 -14.28 -3.00
CA ALA A 193 3.76 -14.76 -4.12
C ALA A 193 4.40 -14.44 -5.48
N ARG A 194 4.95 -13.22 -5.63
CA ARG A 194 5.72 -12.82 -6.81
C ARG A 194 6.93 -13.75 -7.03
N ASP A 195 7.73 -13.99 -6.01
CA ASP A 195 8.95 -14.80 -6.10
C ASP A 195 8.59 -16.27 -6.40
N THR A 196 7.51 -16.80 -5.82
CA THR A 196 6.97 -18.12 -6.15
C THR A 196 6.59 -18.22 -7.62
N PHE A 197 5.89 -17.21 -8.15
CA PHE A 197 5.47 -17.20 -9.55
C PHE A 197 6.63 -16.94 -10.51
N ILE A 198 7.41 -15.88 -10.29
CA ILE A 198 8.43 -15.43 -11.25
C ILE A 198 9.72 -16.25 -11.14
N GLU A 199 10.26 -16.41 -9.94
CA GLU A 199 11.61 -16.98 -9.75
C GLU A 199 11.57 -18.49 -9.65
N ARG A 200 10.56 -19.04 -8.94
CA ARG A 200 10.42 -20.51 -8.82
C ARG A 200 9.64 -21.14 -9.97
N GLY A 201 9.00 -20.33 -10.82
CA GLY A 201 8.26 -20.81 -11.98
C GLY A 201 6.96 -21.55 -11.66
N VAL A 202 6.44 -21.43 -10.43
CA VAL A 202 5.22 -22.14 -9.98
C VAL A 202 3.97 -21.39 -10.42
N GLY A 203 2.94 -22.12 -10.85
CA GLY A 203 1.61 -21.60 -11.19
C GLY A 203 1.48 -21.07 -12.61
N ASP A 204 0.23 -20.91 -13.03
CA ASP A 204 -0.17 -20.41 -14.36
C ASP A 204 -0.49 -18.92 -14.33
N VAL A 205 -0.98 -18.44 -13.19
CA VAL A 205 -1.41 -17.05 -12.99
C VAL A 205 -1.08 -16.56 -11.59
N LEU A 206 -0.59 -15.32 -11.50
CA LEU A 206 -0.40 -14.60 -10.24
C LEU A 206 -1.47 -13.51 -10.12
N LEU A 207 -2.26 -13.55 -9.06
CA LEU A 207 -3.10 -12.42 -8.66
C LEU A 207 -2.21 -11.38 -7.99
N THR A 208 -2.06 -10.24 -8.63
CA THR A 208 -1.15 -9.19 -8.17
C THR A 208 -1.71 -7.79 -8.41
N TRP A 209 -1.09 -6.80 -7.81
CA TRP A 209 -1.43 -5.42 -8.08
C TRP A 209 -0.84 -4.95 -9.41
N GLU A 210 -1.54 -4.02 -10.08
CA GLU A 210 -1.16 -3.47 -11.37
C GLU A 210 0.26 -2.88 -11.37
N ASN A 211 0.63 -2.15 -10.30
CA ASN A 211 1.97 -1.57 -10.17
C ASN A 211 3.07 -2.65 -10.14
N GLU A 212 2.84 -3.78 -9.47
CA GLU A 212 3.79 -4.90 -9.43
C GLU A 212 3.88 -5.59 -10.79
N ALA A 213 2.74 -5.83 -11.45
CA ALA A 213 2.72 -6.43 -12.79
C ALA A 213 3.42 -5.53 -13.83
N LEU A 214 3.16 -4.22 -13.79
CA LEU A 214 3.82 -3.25 -14.68
C LEU A 214 5.33 -3.16 -14.42
N ARG A 215 5.77 -3.30 -13.17
CA ARG A 215 7.19 -3.38 -12.81
C ARG A 215 7.85 -4.60 -13.44
N VAL A 216 7.20 -5.77 -13.37
CA VAL A 216 7.70 -7.00 -14.02
C VAL A 216 7.87 -6.82 -15.51
N LEU A 217 6.93 -6.13 -16.17
CA LEU A 217 7.03 -5.85 -17.62
C LEU A 217 8.03 -4.73 -17.96
N ALA A 218 8.38 -3.88 -17.01
CA ALA A 218 9.40 -2.84 -17.20
C ALA A 218 10.83 -3.36 -17.00
N ASP A 219 11.01 -4.48 -16.30
CA ASP A 219 12.29 -5.10 -16.06
C ASP A 219 12.75 -5.90 -17.30
N ALA A 220 13.93 -5.58 -17.80
CA ALA A 220 14.50 -6.21 -19.01
C ALA A 220 14.67 -7.74 -18.89
N GLN A 221 14.86 -8.27 -17.68
CA GLN A 221 15.04 -9.70 -17.45
C GLN A 221 13.71 -10.48 -17.51
N THR A 222 12.60 -9.84 -17.13
CA THR A 222 11.29 -10.50 -16.99
C THR A 222 10.27 -10.07 -18.04
N SER A 223 10.48 -8.93 -18.72
CA SER A 223 9.53 -8.32 -19.67
C SER A 223 9.05 -9.25 -20.80
N GLN A 224 9.90 -10.19 -21.23
CA GLN A 224 9.59 -11.12 -22.31
C GLN A 224 8.94 -12.43 -21.83
N ALA A 225 8.89 -12.68 -20.52
CA ALA A 225 8.41 -13.93 -19.95
C ALA A 225 6.94 -13.89 -19.50
N PHE A 226 6.38 -12.69 -19.38
CA PHE A 226 5.05 -12.49 -18.81
C PHE A 226 4.21 -11.49 -19.61
N GLU A 227 2.89 -11.51 -19.34
CA GLU A 227 1.95 -10.50 -19.83
C GLU A 227 0.85 -10.26 -18.82
N ILE A 228 0.19 -9.09 -18.89
CA ILE A 228 -0.87 -8.70 -17.98
C ILE A 228 -2.22 -8.93 -18.63
N VAL A 229 -3.09 -9.65 -17.94
CA VAL A 229 -4.51 -9.76 -18.25
C VAL A 229 -5.27 -8.83 -17.31
N TYR A 230 -6.05 -7.92 -17.89
CA TYR A 230 -6.94 -7.03 -17.16
C TYR A 230 -8.33 -7.65 -17.11
N PRO A 231 -8.85 -7.98 -15.93
CA PRO A 231 -10.19 -8.58 -15.81
C PRO A 231 -11.29 -7.59 -16.18
N SER A 232 -12.50 -8.09 -16.43
CA SER A 232 -13.67 -7.25 -16.77
C SER A 232 -14.05 -6.24 -15.69
N ILE A 233 -13.78 -6.58 -14.43
CA ILE A 233 -13.98 -5.74 -13.25
C ILE A 233 -12.91 -6.05 -12.21
N SER A 234 -12.50 -5.03 -11.48
CA SER A 234 -11.58 -5.18 -10.36
C SER A 234 -11.96 -4.22 -9.23
N ILE A 235 -11.10 -4.09 -8.23
CA ILE A 235 -11.30 -3.23 -7.08
C ILE A 235 -10.31 -2.07 -7.12
N ARG A 236 -10.75 -0.90 -6.67
CA ARG A 236 -9.90 0.27 -6.47
C ARG A 236 -9.15 0.11 -5.17
N ALA A 237 -7.90 -0.35 -5.25
CA ALA A 237 -7.04 -0.49 -4.09
C ALA A 237 -6.46 0.88 -3.72
N GLU A 238 -6.76 1.35 -2.51
CA GLU A 238 -6.42 2.66 -1.97
C GLU A 238 -5.56 2.49 -0.73
N PRO A 239 -4.23 2.35 -0.89
CA PRO A 239 -3.31 2.40 0.24
C PRO A 239 -3.35 3.78 0.89
N VAL A 240 -3.24 3.82 2.20
CA VAL A 240 -3.42 5.02 2.98
C VAL A 240 -2.17 5.42 3.74
N VAL A 241 -2.09 6.70 4.09
CA VAL A 241 -1.01 7.28 4.89
C VAL A 241 -1.59 8.01 6.10
N ALA A 242 -0.94 7.90 7.24
CA ALA A 242 -1.32 8.64 8.44
C ALA A 242 -0.10 8.97 9.30
N VAL A 243 -0.13 10.11 9.98
CA VAL A 243 0.81 10.43 11.05
C VAL A 243 0.38 9.69 12.32
N VAL A 244 1.31 9.01 12.97
CA VAL A 244 1.11 8.38 14.26
C VAL A 244 1.33 9.46 15.32
N ASP A 245 0.25 10.14 15.66
CA ASP A 245 0.26 11.39 16.44
C ASP A 245 1.10 11.30 17.70
N ARG A 246 0.86 10.26 18.51
CA ARG A 246 1.53 10.07 19.78
C ARG A 246 3.05 9.92 19.64
N ASN A 247 3.49 9.19 18.61
CA ASN A 247 4.91 8.95 18.38
C ASN A 247 5.57 10.20 17.80
N ALA A 248 4.97 10.82 16.79
CA ALA A 248 5.49 12.05 16.18
C ALA A 248 5.64 13.21 17.20
N ASP A 249 4.68 13.32 18.15
CA ASP A 249 4.77 14.29 19.24
C ASP A 249 5.88 13.93 20.23
N ALA A 250 5.96 12.65 20.62
CA ALA A 250 6.96 12.19 21.59
C ALA A 250 8.40 12.32 21.05
N HIS A 251 8.58 12.16 19.74
CA HIS A 251 9.87 12.31 19.07
C HIS A 251 10.17 13.76 18.63
N GLY A 252 9.22 14.71 18.82
CA GLY A 252 9.38 16.10 18.41
C GLY A 252 9.42 16.31 16.89
N VAL A 253 8.90 15.37 16.10
CA VAL A 253 8.95 15.39 14.62
C VAL A 253 7.59 15.64 13.96
N ARG A 254 6.59 16.12 14.71
CA ARG A 254 5.23 16.38 14.20
C ARG A 254 5.23 17.21 12.91
N ALA A 255 5.88 18.35 12.90
CA ALA A 255 5.91 19.23 11.73
C ALA A 255 6.54 18.56 10.48
N VAL A 256 7.54 17.70 10.72
CA VAL A 256 8.19 16.92 9.67
C VAL A 256 7.27 15.82 9.15
N ALA A 257 6.59 15.10 10.04
CA ALA A 257 5.66 14.05 9.70
C ALA A 257 4.47 14.59 8.88
N ASP A 258 3.90 15.72 9.31
CA ASP A 258 2.83 16.39 8.56
C ASP A 258 3.31 16.83 7.17
N ALA A 259 4.48 17.47 7.08
CA ALA A 259 5.07 17.87 5.78
C ALA A 259 5.41 16.66 4.89
N TYR A 260 5.81 15.54 5.48
CA TYR A 260 6.06 14.30 4.76
C TYR A 260 4.76 13.76 4.12
N VAL A 261 3.67 13.73 4.86
CA VAL A 261 2.37 13.30 4.35
C VAL A 261 1.83 14.27 3.29
N GLU A 262 1.88 15.58 3.56
CA GLU A 262 1.42 16.61 2.61
C GLU A 262 2.15 16.55 1.27
N MET A 263 3.47 16.32 1.28
CA MET A 263 4.25 16.28 0.05
C MET A 263 3.82 15.13 -0.88
N LEU A 264 3.23 14.03 -0.39
CA LEU A 264 2.71 12.94 -1.23
C LEU A 264 1.66 13.43 -2.25
N TYR A 265 0.95 14.50 -1.96
CA TYR A 265 -0.10 15.06 -2.81
C TYR A 265 0.39 16.18 -3.74
N THR A 266 1.69 16.47 -3.74
CA THR A 266 2.26 17.47 -4.66
C THR A 266 2.38 16.90 -6.09
N PRO A 267 2.36 17.76 -7.14
CA PRO A 267 2.59 17.31 -8.50
C PRO A 267 3.91 16.56 -8.70
N ALA A 268 4.96 16.90 -7.95
CA ALA A 268 6.25 16.22 -8.01
C ALA A 268 6.14 14.77 -7.48
N ALA A 269 5.50 14.59 -6.33
CA ALA A 269 5.27 13.27 -5.76
C ALA A 269 4.31 12.43 -6.62
N GLN A 270 3.27 13.05 -7.20
CA GLN A 270 2.34 12.33 -8.08
C GLN A 270 2.99 11.88 -9.41
N ARG A 271 3.98 12.61 -9.92
CA ARG A 271 4.83 12.12 -11.02
C ARG A 271 5.67 10.91 -10.58
N LEU A 272 6.27 10.96 -9.39
CA LEU A 272 7.03 9.83 -8.84
C LEU A 272 6.13 8.61 -8.61
N VAL A 273 4.91 8.79 -8.11
CA VAL A 273 3.87 7.74 -8.00
C VAL A 273 3.70 7.01 -9.34
N THR A 274 3.54 7.76 -10.45
CA THR A 274 3.39 7.14 -11.78
C THR A 274 4.66 6.49 -12.30
N GLN A 275 5.84 6.99 -11.95
CA GLN A 275 7.11 6.34 -12.31
C GLN A 275 7.24 4.96 -11.66
N HIS A 276 6.72 4.81 -10.45
CA HIS A 276 6.61 3.54 -9.74
C HIS A 276 5.35 2.75 -10.08
N HIS A 277 4.69 3.07 -11.19
CA HIS A 277 3.54 2.35 -11.74
C HIS A 277 2.27 2.37 -10.90
N PHE A 278 2.19 3.18 -9.86
CA PHE A 278 0.94 3.45 -9.17
C PHE A 278 0.10 4.46 -9.96
N ARG A 279 -1.21 4.34 -9.91
CA ARG A 279 -2.14 5.33 -10.45
C ARG A 279 -2.15 6.54 -9.50
N PRO A 280 -1.93 7.76 -9.97
CA PRO A 280 -1.90 8.93 -9.11
C PRO A 280 -3.30 9.24 -8.58
N ALA A 281 -3.40 9.67 -7.30
CA ALA A 281 -4.64 10.17 -6.73
C ALA A 281 -5.01 11.53 -7.35
N LEU A 282 -4.01 12.37 -7.60
CA LEU A 282 -4.13 13.66 -8.26
C LEU A 282 -3.44 13.62 -9.63
N ARG A 283 -4.19 13.96 -10.68
CA ARG A 283 -3.67 13.93 -12.05
C ARG A 283 -3.04 15.25 -12.48
N GLU A 284 -3.25 16.31 -11.72
CA GLU A 284 -2.68 17.62 -11.99
C GLU A 284 -1.15 17.58 -11.99
N GLY A 285 -0.53 18.15 -13.01
CA GLY A 285 0.92 18.18 -13.18
C GLY A 285 1.58 16.84 -13.49
N VAL A 286 0.79 15.76 -13.73
CA VAL A 286 1.28 14.47 -14.22
C VAL A 286 1.20 14.46 -15.75
N PRO A 287 2.30 14.19 -16.48
CA PRO A 287 2.30 14.14 -17.95
C PRO A 287 1.31 13.10 -18.50
N ALA A 288 0.60 13.46 -19.56
CA ALA A 288 -0.35 12.56 -20.23
C ALA A 288 0.31 11.24 -20.69
N SER A 289 1.56 11.27 -21.10
CA SER A 289 2.34 10.07 -21.47
C SER A 289 2.56 9.12 -20.32
N GLN A 290 2.66 9.61 -19.09
CA GLN A 290 2.74 8.77 -17.90
C GLN A 290 1.37 8.19 -17.52
N LEU A 291 0.29 8.93 -17.72
CA LEU A 291 -1.07 8.46 -17.46
C LEU A 291 -1.54 7.42 -18.50
N ALA A 292 -1.07 7.50 -19.73
CA ALA A 292 -1.46 6.61 -20.84
C ALA A 292 -1.07 5.13 -20.60
N ARG A 293 -0.15 4.83 -19.68
CA ARG A 293 0.23 3.46 -19.33
C ARG A 293 -0.86 2.68 -18.59
N PHE A 294 -1.77 3.40 -17.93
CA PHE A 294 -2.84 2.78 -17.14
C PHE A 294 -4.06 2.52 -18.02
N ARG A 295 -4.34 1.24 -18.26
CA ARG A 295 -5.54 0.87 -19.04
C ARG A 295 -6.81 1.30 -18.30
N PRO A 296 -7.83 1.80 -19.02
CA PRO A 296 -9.17 1.92 -18.46
C PRO A 296 -9.66 0.56 -17.95
N LEU A 297 -10.15 0.53 -16.72
CA LEU A 297 -10.67 -0.66 -16.06
C LEU A 297 -11.86 -0.27 -15.19
N THR A 298 -12.91 -1.07 -15.20
CA THR A 298 -14.02 -0.92 -14.26
C THR A 298 -13.55 -1.33 -12.88
N MET A 299 -13.48 -0.36 -11.97
CA MET A 299 -13.09 -0.59 -10.57
C MET A 299 -14.23 -0.18 -9.65
N VAL A 300 -14.50 -0.99 -8.63
CA VAL A 300 -15.42 -0.66 -7.54
C VAL A 300 -14.64 -0.24 -6.31
N THR A 301 -15.24 0.55 -5.44
CA THR A 301 -14.68 0.87 -4.13
C THR A 301 -15.10 -0.17 -3.09
N VAL A 302 -14.41 -0.21 -1.96
CA VAL A 302 -14.81 -1.06 -0.81
C VAL A 302 -16.09 -0.52 -0.19
N GLU A 303 -16.27 0.79 -0.20
CA GLU A 303 -17.47 1.46 0.27
C GLU A 303 -18.71 1.01 -0.53
N ASP A 304 -18.63 1.04 -1.86
CA ASP A 304 -19.75 0.68 -2.73
C ASP A 304 -20.08 -0.82 -2.68
N ALA A 305 -19.05 -1.66 -2.65
CA ALA A 305 -19.23 -3.11 -2.78
C ALA A 305 -19.45 -3.83 -1.45
N PHE A 306 -18.88 -3.29 -0.36
CA PHE A 306 -18.83 -3.97 0.95
C PHE A 306 -19.32 -3.11 2.11
N GLY A 307 -19.74 -1.86 1.89
CA GLY A 307 -20.14 -0.93 2.96
C GLY A 307 -18.95 -0.47 3.82
N GLY A 308 -17.76 -0.44 3.25
CA GLY A 308 -16.52 0.01 3.89
C GLY A 308 -15.66 -1.09 4.51
N TRP A 309 -14.45 -0.70 4.90
CA TRP A 309 -13.46 -1.64 5.43
C TRP A 309 -13.86 -2.30 6.74
N SER A 310 -14.56 -1.59 7.63
CA SER A 310 -15.02 -2.17 8.90
C SER A 310 -15.93 -3.38 8.66
N ASN A 311 -16.89 -3.23 7.75
CA ASN A 311 -17.80 -4.32 7.38
C ASN A 311 -17.10 -5.45 6.61
N ALA A 312 -16.23 -5.10 5.65
CA ALA A 312 -15.45 -6.07 4.90
C ALA A 312 -14.55 -6.91 5.83
N GLN A 313 -13.91 -6.27 6.81
CA GLN A 313 -13.06 -6.94 7.80
C GLN A 313 -13.87 -7.89 8.67
N ALA A 314 -14.98 -7.42 9.24
CA ALA A 314 -15.83 -8.23 10.12
C ALA A 314 -16.44 -9.43 9.40
N THR A 315 -16.91 -9.23 8.17
CA THR A 315 -17.61 -10.26 7.40
C THR A 315 -16.67 -11.29 6.78
N HIS A 316 -15.55 -10.84 6.22
CA HIS A 316 -14.70 -11.70 5.39
C HIS A 316 -13.44 -12.19 6.10
N PHE A 317 -12.79 -11.36 6.95
CA PHE A 317 -11.42 -11.60 7.40
C PHE A 317 -11.26 -11.79 8.90
N ALA A 318 -12.28 -11.49 9.71
CA ALA A 318 -12.28 -11.82 11.13
C ALA A 318 -12.14 -13.34 11.33
N ASP A 319 -11.73 -13.76 12.51
CA ASP A 319 -11.67 -15.19 12.85
C ASP A 319 -13.05 -15.80 12.76
N GLY A 320 -13.16 -16.90 12.03
CA GLY A 320 -14.43 -17.52 11.68
C GLY A 320 -15.22 -16.77 10.59
N GLY A 321 -14.63 -15.77 9.92
CA GLY A 321 -15.24 -15.05 8.80
C GLY A 321 -15.33 -15.88 7.52
N LEU A 322 -15.90 -15.30 6.47
CA LEU A 322 -16.18 -16.01 5.22
C LEU A 322 -14.92 -16.61 4.57
N TYR A 323 -13.77 -15.95 4.69
CA TYR A 323 -12.51 -16.50 4.19
C TYR A 323 -12.13 -17.81 4.88
N ASP A 324 -12.27 -17.89 6.19
CA ASP A 324 -11.99 -19.11 6.95
C ASP A 324 -12.92 -20.26 6.52
N HIS A 325 -14.21 -19.97 6.33
CA HIS A 325 -15.19 -20.97 5.84
C HIS A 325 -14.89 -21.43 4.40
N ILE A 326 -14.41 -20.55 3.53
CA ILE A 326 -13.99 -20.88 2.17
C ILE A 326 -12.80 -21.84 2.21
N ARG A 327 -11.81 -21.56 3.07
CA ARG A 327 -10.59 -22.35 3.20
C ARG A 327 -10.81 -23.71 3.89
N ALA A 328 -11.74 -23.78 4.85
CA ALA A 328 -12.03 -24.99 5.60
C ALA A 328 -12.85 -26.03 4.81
N THR A 329 -13.51 -25.61 3.72
CA THR A 329 -14.38 -26.50 2.93
C THR A 329 -13.67 -26.88 1.64
N PRO A 330 -13.30 -28.17 1.45
CA PRO A 330 -12.74 -28.64 0.17
C PRO A 330 -13.71 -28.34 -0.98
N ALA A 331 -13.18 -27.98 -2.15
CA ALA A 331 -13.96 -28.01 -3.38
C ALA A 331 -14.42 -29.47 -3.64
N ARG A 332 -15.66 -29.66 -4.04
CA ARG A 332 -16.23 -30.96 -4.33
C ARG A 332 -15.89 -31.39 -5.74
#